data_6e2d6d5333c0442791618593ba3284f1
#
_entry.id   6e2d6d5333c0442791618593ba3284f1
#
_cell.length_a   1.000
_cell.length_b   1.000
_cell.length_c   1.000
_cell.angle_alpha   90.00
_cell.angle_beta   90.00
_cell.angle_gamma   90.00
#
_symmetry.space_group_name_H-M   'P 1'
#
loop_
_entity.id
_entity.type
_entity.pdbx_description
1 polymer ?
#
loop_
_entity_poly.entity_id
_entity_poly.type
_entity_poly.pdbx_seq_one_letter_code
_entity_poly.pdbx_strand_id
1 'polypeptide(L)'
;MSRGFTSIFADDLDNLISLKVSLGYSESTYLGRARQFDRYCSMKYEKADELTEGIVLNWLKPEPGEAGSVIHGRAAFIRGFGTYLKSVGKNAFILPDKFTAGGTVFVPYLFGDDELAALFREIDTYRYPKEPFRPLLLSAYFRMTYTCGLRPNEGRNLKRNEVDLNTGELRIIETKKHKSRNIVMSDEMNFLAKSYAAVRDAAFPESEFFFPSPSGGPYSAGWMQGKFKRFFALSKPDVPKDLLPSVRVYDLRHRFATAVLNRWLDEKKDLGSRLPYLQTYMGHRDLEATAY
;
A
#
# COMPACT_ATOMS: atom_id res chain seq x y z
N MET A 1 -11.03 -16.36 20.53
CA MET A 1 -12.11 -16.80 19.62
C MET A 1 -11.48 -17.52 18.46
N SER A 2 -11.99 -18.70 18.10
CA SER A 2 -11.51 -19.46 16.93
C SER A 2 -11.82 -18.68 15.64
N ARG A 3 -10.84 -18.61 14.72
CA ARG A 3 -10.97 -17.94 13.39
C ARG A 3 -11.61 -18.83 12.33
N GLY A 4 -12.14 -19.99 12.77
CA GLY A 4 -12.86 -20.93 11.91
C GLY A 4 -11.97 -21.74 10.97
N PHE A 5 -10.73 -22.01 11.36
CA PHE A 5 -9.86 -22.96 10.66
C PHE A 5 -10.33 -24.40 10.94
N THR A 6 -10.10 -25.30 9.99
CA THR A 6 -10.65 -26.65 9.99
C THR A 6 -9.62 -27.75 9.71
N SER A 7 -8.43 -27.39 9.23
CA SER A 7 -7.37 -28.37 8.95
C SER A 7 -6.72 -28.88 10.26
N ILE A 8 -5.87 -29.88 10.11
CA ILE A 8 -5.03 -30.40 11.22
C ILE A 8 -4.15 -29.32 11.85
N PHE A 9 -3.92 -28.20 11.16
CA PHE A 9 -3.13 -27.06 11.65
C PHE A 9 -3.99 -25.93 12.22
N ALA A 10 -5.30 -26.15 12.42
CA ALA A 10 -6.26 -25.11 12.84
C ALA A 10 -5.80 -24.35 14.09
N ASP A 11 -5.50 -25.07 15.16
CA ASP A 11 -5.05 -24.49 16.43
C ASP A 11 -3.70 -23.78 16.29
N ASP A 12 -2.78 -24.34 15.51
CA ASP A 12 -1.47 -23.75 15.29
C ASP A 12 -1.55 -22.43 14.47
N LEU A 13 -2.45 -22.38 13.50
CA LEU A 13 -2.71 -21.16 12.73
C LEU A 13 -3.35 -20.07 13.59
N ASP A 14 -4.31 -20.43 14.44
CA ASP A 14 -4.92 -19.50 15.41
C ASP A 14 -3.87 -18.96 16.39
N ASN A 15 -3.01 -19.82 16.93
CA ASN A 15 -1.96 -19.44 17.86
C ASN A 15 -0.88 -18.59 17.19
N LEU A 16 -0.43 -18.93 15.98
CA LEU A 16 0.50 -18.10 15.21
C LEU A 16 -0.05 -16.69 15.02
N ILE A 17 -1.31 -16.56 14.58
CA ILE A 17 -1.91 -15.23 14.34
C ILE A 17 -2.00 -14.47 15.66
N SER A 18 -2.42 -15.11 16.73
CA SER A 18 -2.51 -14.49 18.06
C SER A 18 -1.14 -13.99 18.55
N LEU A 19 -0.09 -14.79 18.37
CA LEU A 19 1.29 -14.39 18.65
C LEU A 19 1.71 -13.17 17.77
N LYS A 20 1.41 -13.18 16.46
CA LYS A 20 1.75 -12.05 15.59
C LYS A 20 1.02 -10.77 15.98
N VAL A 21 -0.25 -10.88 16.38
CA VAL A 21 -1.04 -9.73 16.86
C VAL A 21 -0.46 -9.19 18.16
N SER A 22 -0.08 -10.03 19.13
CA SER A 22 0.55 -9.60 20.38
C SER A 22 1.91 -8.91 20.16
N LEU A 23 2.61 -9.25 19.04
CA LEU A 23 3.83 -8.59 18.61
C LEU A 23 3.59 -7.31 17.79
N GLY A 24 2.34 -6.83 17.71
CA GLY A 24 1.97 -5.58 17.03
C GLY A 24 1.76 -5.70 15.51
N TYR A 25 1.70 -6.93 14.95
CA TYR A 25 1.36 -7.10 13.54
C TYR A 25 -0.16 -7.07 13.32
N SER A 26 -0.58 -6.54 12.18
CA SER A 26 -2.00 -6.56 11.80
C SER A 26 -2.48 -7.99 11.53
N GLU A 27 -3.58 -8.39 12.13
CA GLU A 27 -4.23 -9.69 11.91
C GLU A 27 -4.49 -9.96 10.43
N SER A 28 -4.99 -8.96 9.70
CA SER A 28 -5.32 -9.07 8.27
C SER A 28 -4.13 -9.46 7.40
N THR A 29 -2.90 -9.18 7.85
CA THR A 29 -1.67 -9.54 7.12
C THR A 29 -1.47 -11.06 7.05
N TYR A 30 -1.88 -11.78 8.10
CA TYR A 30 -1.68 -13.23 8.21
C TYR A 30 -2.94 -14.02 7.89
N LEU A 31 -4.11 -13.50 8.25
CA LEU A 31 -5.38 -14.21 8.17
C LEU A 31 -5.72 -14.71 6.76
N GLY A 32 -5.48 -13.89 5.73
CA GLY A 32 -5.76 -14.27 4.36
C GLY A 32 -4.93 -15.48 3.90
N ARG A 33 -3.64 -15.50 4.21
CA ARG A 33 -2.74 -16.60 3.86
C ARG A 33 -3.00 -17.84 4.70
N ALA A 34 -3.28 -17.66 6.00
CA ALA A 34 -3.67 -18.75 6.89
C ALA A 34 -4.93 -19.46 6.38
N ARG A 35 -5.98 -18.72 5.98
CA ARG A 35 -7.20 -19.31 5.40
C ARG A 35 -6.95 -20.06 4.10
N GLN A 36 -6.07 -19.56 3.24
CA GLN A 36 -5.69 -20.25 2.01
C GLN A 36 -4.98 -21.57 2.31
N PHE A 37 -4.04 -21.55 3.25
CA PHE A 37 -3.29 -22.74 3.64
C PHE A 37 -4.17 -23.75 4.39
N ASP A 38 -5.01 -23.30 5.31
CA ASP A 38 -5.98 -24.12 6.02
C ASP A 38 -6.89 -24.90 5.06
N ARG A 39 -7.53 -24.18 4.11
CA ARG A 39 -8.37 -24.80 3.09
C ARG A 39 -7.61 -25.82 2.25
N TYR A 40 -6.38 -25.49 1.86
CA TYR A 40 -5.53 -26.39 1.09
C TYR A 40 -5.24 -27.68 1.85
N CYS A 41 -4.89 -27.58 3.13
CA CYS A 41 -4.63 -28.74 3.98
C CYS A 41 -5.87 -29.55 4.28
N SER A 42 -7.01 -28.92 4.58
CA SER A 42 -8.28 -29.60 4.79
C SER A 42 -8.71 -30.44 3.57
N MET A 43 -8.42 -29.98 2.35
CA MET A 43 -8.82 -30.70 1.13
C MET A 43 -7.84 -31.81 0.73
N LYS A 44 -6.57 -31.67 1.00
CA LYS A 44 -5.53 -32.56 0.44
C LYS A 44 -4.74 -33.36 1.47
N TYR A 45 -4.76 -32.96 2.73
CA TYR A 45 -3.88 -33.51 3.76
C TYR A 45 -4.60 -33.71 5.11
N GLU A 46 -5.83 -34.24 5.08
CA GLU A 46 -6.63 -34.50 6.30
C GLU A 46 -5.93 -35.40 7.33
N LYS A 47 -5.06 -36.32 6.86
CA LYS A 47 -4.38 -37.32 7.69
C LYS A 47 -2.92 -36.99 7.98
N ALA A 48 -2.45 -35.78 7.63
CA ALA A 48 -1.10 -35.39 7.96
C ALA A 48 -1.01 -35.10 9.45
N ASP A 49 0.13 -35.37 10.04
CA ASP A 49 0.44 -35.16 11.48
C ASP A 49 1.49 -34.06 11.67
N GLU A 50 2.20 -33.70 10.61
CA GLU A 50 3.25 -32.70 10.63
C GLU A 50 3.31 -31.87 9.35
N LEU A 51 4.01 -30.73 9.39
CA LEU A 51 4.26 -29.91 8.22
C LEU A 51 5.46 -30.44 7.44
N THR A 52 5.20 -31.33 6.48
CA THR A 52 6.25 -31.94 5.65
C THR A 52 6.72 -31.04 4.52
N GLU A 53 7.92 -31.33 4.00
CA GLU A 53 8.44 -30.68 2.78
C GLU A 53 7.47 -30.80 1.61
N GLY A 54 6.88 -31.96 1.42
CA GLY A 54 5.91 -32.23 0.36
C GLY A 54 4.67 -31.33 0.43
N ILE A 55 4.11 -31.11 1.62
CA ILE A 55 2.98 -30.19 1.85
C ILE A 55 3.38 -28.77 1.44
N VAL A 56 4.55 -28.30 1.90
CA VAL A 56 5.04 -26.93 1.65
C VAL A 56 5.31 -26.71 0.18
N LEU A 57 6.08 -27.58 -0.47
CA LEU A 57 6.45 -27.41 -1.88
C LEU A 57 5.24 -27.57 -2.82
N ASN A 58 4.31 -28.47 -2.52
CA ASN A 58 3.08 -28.59 -3.31
C ASN A 58 2.17 -27.36 -3.17
N TRP A 59 2.09 -26.75 -1.98
CA TRP A 59 1.31 -25.52 -1.81
C TRP A 59 1.93 -24.31 -2.50
N LEU A 60 3.24 -24.32 -2.73
CA LEU A 60 3.97 -23.26 -3.43
C LEU A 60 4.01 -23.42 -4.95
N LYS A 61 3.50 -24.53 -5.50
CA LYS A 61 3.41 -24.68 -6.97
C LYS A 61 2.58 -23.54 -7.57
N PRO A 62 3.10 -22.86 -8.61
CA PRO A 62 2.35 -21.82 -9.30
C PRO A 62 1.06 -22.34 -9.91
N GLU A 63 -0.01 -21.58 -9.81
CA GLU A 63 -1.21 -21.80 -10.60
C GLU A 63 -1.13 -21.04 -11.94
N PRO A 64 -1.83 -21.51 -13.01
CA PRO A 64 -1.84 -20.79 -14.27
C PRO A 64 -2.25 -19.32 -14.11
N GLY A 65 -1.39 -18.41 -14.55
CA GLY A 65 -1.62 -16.95 -14.45
C GLY A 65 -1.33 -16.33 -13.09
N GLU A 66 -0.80 -17.09 -12.13
CA GLU A 66 -0.48 -16.55 -10.81
C GLU A 66 0.80 -15.71 -10.85
N ALA A 67 0.72 -14.49 -10.28
CA ALA A 67 1.88 -13.60 -10.22
C ALA A 67 2.93 -14.11 -9.21
N GLY A 68 4.23 -14.00 -9.56
CA GLY A 68 5.34 -14.41 -8.69
C GLY A 68 5.30 -13.78 -7.28
N SER A 69 4.78 -12.54 -7.15
CA SER A 69 4.59 -11.87 -5.86
C SER A 69 3.60 -12.60 -4.92
N VAL A 70 2.62 -13.31 -5.48
CA VAL A 70 1.68 -14.12 -4.70
C VAL A 70 2.40 -15.34 -4.11
N ILE A 71 3.23 -15.99 -4.93
CA ILE A 71 4.06 -17.15 -4.50
C ILE A 71 5.07 -16.70 -3.44
N HIS A 72 5.72 -15.56 -3.63
CA HIS A 72 6.58 -14.97 -2.59
C HIS A 72 5.84 -14.74 -1.27
N GLY A 73 4.61 -14.22 -1.33
CA GLY A 73 3.78 -14.04 -0.14
C GLY A 73 3.42 -15.37 0.53
N ARG A 74 3.14 -16.43 -0.24
CA ARG A 74 2.93 -17.78 0.30
C ARG A 74 4.21 -18.33 0.92
N ALA A 75 5.34 -18.19 0.24
CA ALA A 75 6.64 -18.64 0.74
C ALA A 75 7.03 -17.97 2.07
N ALA A 76 6.87 -16.66 2.16
CA ALA A 76 7.12 -15.92 3.40
C ALA A 76 6.22 -16.38 4.56
N PHE A 77 4.93 -16.58 4.28
CA PHE A 77 3.97 -17.06 5.28
C PHE A 77 4.34 -18.46 5.77
N ILE A 78 4.55 -19.43 4.85
CA ILE A 78 4.80 -20.83 5.24
C ILE A 78 6.14 -21.02 5.94
N ARG A 79 7.17 -20.24 5.55
CA ARG A 79 8.45 -20.22 6.27
C ARG A 79 8.24 -19.75 7.71
N GLY A 80 7.50 -18.65 7.90
CA GLY A 80 7.16 -18.15 9.24
C GLY A 80 6.32 -19.14 10.05
N PHE A 81 5.42 -19.89 9.42
CA PHE A 81 4.63 -20.92 10.06
C PHE A 81 5.48 -22.13 10.47
N GLY A 82 6.34 -22.63 9.59
CA GLY A 82 7.28 -23.72 9.92
C GLY A 82 8.22 -23.34 11.06
N THR A 83 8.74 -22.11 11.06
CA THR A 83 9.57 -21.58 12.16
C THR A 83 8.79 -21.53 13.47
N TYR A 84 7.54 -21.09 13.43
CA TYR A 84 6.66 -21.09 14.60
C TYR A 84 6.44 -22.50 15.14
N LEU A 85 6.06 -23.46 14.29
CA LEU A 85 5.86 -24.85 14.71
C LEU A 85 7.10 -25.45 15.41
N LYS A 86 8.28 -25.22 14.85
CA LYS A 86 9.55 -25.62 15.48
C LYS A 86 9.74 -24.97 16.85
N SER A 87 9.41 -23.69 16.99
CA SER A 87 9.57 -22.95 18.25
C SER A 87 8.65 -23.46 19.37
N VAL A 88 7.52 -24.08 19.03
CA VAL A 88 6.60 -24.70 19.99
C VAL A 88 6.82 -26.22 20.13
N GLY A 89 7.96 -26.74 19.65
CA GLY A 89 8.38 -28.15 19.83
C GLY A 89 7.74 -29.14 18.85
N LYS A 90 7.05 -28.67 17.81
CA LYS A 90 6.45 -29.53 16.78
C LYS A 90 7.44 -29.81 15.65
N ASN A 91 7.36 -31.02 15.09
CA ASN A 91 8.13 -31.33 13.88
C ASN A 91 7.55 -30.57 12.66
N ALA A 92 8.41 -29.87 11.92
CA ALA A 92 7.98 -29.09 10.76
C ALA A 92 9.14 -28.84 9.80
N PHE A 93 8.86 -28.86 8.51
CA PHE A 93 9.79 -28.39 7.48
C PHE A 93 9.79 -26.85 7.46
N ILE A 94 10.98 -26.26 7.45
CA ILE A 94 11.19 -24.82 7.30
C ILE A 94 11.69 -24.56 5.89
N LEU A 95 10.94 -23.79 5.12
CA LEU A 95 11.33 -23.42 3.76
C LEU A 95 12.63 -22.59 3.77
N PRO A 96 13.67 -22.96 3.03
CA PRO A 96 14.94 -22.22 2.98
C PRO A 96 14.77 -20.77 2.50
N ASP A 97 15.63 -19.85 2.97
CA ASP A 97 15.60 -18.44 2.58
C ASP A 97 15.87 -18.21 1.09
N LYS A 98 16.66 -19.09 0.49
CA LYS A 98 17.00 -19.05 -0.96
C LYS A 98 15.85 -19.46 -1.87
N PHE A 99 14.67 -19.84 -1.34
CA PHE A 99 13.51 -20.11 -2.18
C PHE A 99 13.08 -18.83 -2.90
N THR A 100 13.31 -18.78 -4.21
CA THR A 100 12.87 -17.70 -5.07
C THR A 100 11.72 -18.19 -5.94
N ALA A 101 10.52 -17.66 -5.72
CA ALA A 101 9.50 -17.75 -6.72
C ALA A 101 9.89 -16.80 -7.85
N GLY A 102 10.17 -17.31 -9.04
CA GLY A 102 10.49 -16.46 -10.19
C GLY A 102 9.49 -15.32 -10.31
N GLY A 103 9.97 -14.09 -10.43
CA GLY A 103 9.13 -12.90 -10.55
C GLY A 103 9.86 -11.82 -11.32
N THR A 104 9.12 -11.08 -12.14
CA THR A 104 9.63 -9.88 -12.79
C THR A 104 9.83 -8.79 -11.74
N VAL A 105 10.96 -8.11 -11.79
CA VAL A 105 11.17 -6.88 -11.02
C VAL A 105 10.10 -5.89 -11.46
N PHE A 106 9.35 -5.37 -10.50
CA PHE A 106 8.33 -4.38 -10.81
C PHE A 106 9.03 -3.06 -11.17
N VAL A 107 8.75 -2.55 -12.37
CA VAL A 107 9.21 -1.22 -12.80
C VAL A 107 8.06 -0.22 -12.58
N PRO A 108 8.26 0.84 -11.77
CA PRO A 108 7.26 1.88 -11.58
C PRO A 108 6.97 2.61 -12.89
N TYR A 109 5.71 3.04 -13.06
CA TYR A 109 5.38 3.95 -14.14
C TYR A 109 5.79 5.37 -13.77
N LEU A 110 6.70 5.98 -14.52
CA LEU A 110 7.13 7.36 -14.32
C LEU A 110 6.31 8.29 -15.22
N PHE A 111 5.41 9.04 -14.61
CA PHE A 111 4.58 10.02 -15.31
C PHE A 111 5.41 11.17 -15.85
N GLY A 112 5.17 11.58 -17.09
CA GLY A 112 5.60 12.87 -17.62
C GLY A 112 4.77 14.02 -17.05
N ASP A 113 5.26 15.25 -17.16
CA ASP A 113 4.55 16.45 -16.65
C ASP A 113 3.22 16.67 -17.38
N ASP A 114 3.20 16.50 -18.71
CA ASP A 114 1.99 16.62 -19.53
C ASP A 114 0.97 15.52 -19.18
N GLU A 115 1.42 14.31 -18.87
CA GLU A 115 0.54 13.23 -18.45
C GLU A 115 -0.11 13.51 -17.09
N LEU A 116 0.67 14.05 -16.14
CA LEU A 116 0.12 14.47 -14.84
C LEU A 116 -0.87 15.62 -15.01
N ALA A 117 -0.55 16.61 -15.84
CA ALA A 117 -1.44 17.73 -16.13
C ALA A 117 -2.75 17.24 -16.75
N ALA A 118 -2.70 16.33 -17.71
CA ALA A 118 -3.87 15.73 -18.34
C ALA A 118 -4.70 14.91 -17.32
N LEU A 119 -4.04 14.04 -16.53
CA LEU A 119 -4.69 13.26 -15.47
C LEU A 119 -5.44 14.17 -14.48
N PHE A 120 -4.79 15.20 -13.97
CA PHE A 120 -5.41 16.09 -12.99
C PHE A 120 -6.54 16.93 -13.61
N ARG A 121 -6.43 17.32 -14.88
CA ARG A 121 -7.51 17.98 -15.61
C ARG A 121 -8.77 17.11 -15.68
N GLU A 122 -8.61 15.82 -15.98
CA GLU A 122 -9.73 14.88 -16.00
C GLU A 122 -10.39 14.72 -14.62
N ILE A 123 -9.60 14.69 -13.54
CA ILE A 123 -10.13 14.64 -12.18
C ILE A 123 -10.93 15.89 -11.83
N ASP A 124 -10.41 17.09 -12.16
CA ASP A 124 -11.00 18.37 -11.79
C ASP A 124 -12.30 18.66 -12.58
N THR A 125 -12.34 18.24 -13.83
CA THR A 125 -13.49 18.49 -14.73
C THR A 125 -14.57 17.43 -14.62
N TYR A 126 -14.26 16.26 -14.05
CA TYR A 126 -15.22 15.19 -13.95
C TYR A 126 -16.40 15.56 -13.03
N ARG A 127 -17.61 15.25 -13.46
CA ARG A 127 -18.83 15.54 -12.70
C ARG A 127 -19.39 14.28 -12.05
N TYR A 128 -19.70 14.39 -10.76
CA TYR A 128 -20.40 13.41 -9.97
C TYR A 128 -21.76 13.98 -9.54
N PRO A 129 -22.86 13.72 -10.26
CA PRO A 129 -24.15 14.34 -9.96
C PRO A 129 -24.67 14.10 -8.55
N LYS A 130 -24.38 12.92 -8.00
CA LYS A 130 -24.80 12.52 -6.63
C LYS A 130 -23.83 12.93 -5.52
N GLU A 131 -22.60 13.30 -5.87
CA GLU A 131 -21.55 13.62 -4.91
C GLU A 131 -20.66 14.73 -5.47
N PRO A 132 -21.15 15.98 -5.47
CA PRO A 132 -20.49 17.10 -6.14
C PRO A 132 -19.12 17.46 -5.55
N PHE A 133 -18.85 17.10 -4.29
CA PHE A 133 -17.55 17.34 -3.64
C PHE A 133 -16.48 16.30 -4.01
N ARG A 134 -16.87 15.17 -4.62
CA ARG A 134 -15.94 14.06 -4.94
C ARG A 134 -14.79 14.46 -5.86
N PRO A 135 -14.96 15.28 -6.90
CA PRO A 135 -13.82 15.75 -7.69
C PRO A 135 -12.79 16.49 -6.84
N LEU A 136 -13.23 17.35 -5.94
CA LEU A 136 -12.34 18.10 -5.04
C LEU A 136 -11.60 17.17 -4.07
N LEU A 137 -12.28 16.13 -3.53
CA LEU A 137 -11.66 15.10 -2.70
C LEU A 137 -10.56 14.36 -3.46
N LEU A 138 -10.86 13.87 -4.67
CA LEU A 138 -9.91 13.11 -5.47
C LEU A 138 -8.74 13.97 -5.94
N SER A 139 -9.02 15.22 -6.32
CA SER A 139 -8.01 16.22 -6.67
C SER A 139 -7.05 16.46 -5.49
N ALA A 140 -7.58 16.74 -4.30
CA ALA A 140 -6.77 16.96 -3.10
C ALA A 140 -5.97 15.71 -2.71
N TYR A 141 -6.60 14.53 -2.71
CA TYR A 141 -5.94 13.28 -2.32
C TYR A 141 -4.78 12.91 -3.26
N PHE A 142 -5.01 12.92 -4.58
CA PHE A 142 -3.97 12.50 -5.52
C PHE A 142 -2.85 13.55 -5.64
N ARG A 143 -3.19 14.85 -5.60
CA ARG A 143 -2.17 15.90 -5.58
C ARG A 143 -1.34 15.87 -4.30
N MET A 144 -1.96 15.69 -3.13
CA MET A 144 -1.24 15.55 -1.87
C MET A 144 -0.34 14.30 -1.88
N THR A 145 -0.83 13.17 -2.45
CA THR A 145 -0.02 11.95 -2.62
C THR A 145 1.21 12.23 -3.50
N TYR A 146 1.04 13.00 -4.58
CA TYR A 146 2.12 13.37 -5.49
C TYR A 146 3.05 14.41 -4.87
N THR A 147 2.54 15.58 -4.46
CA THR A 147 3.37 16.72 -4.06
C THR A 147 4.06 16.57 -2.71
N CYS A 148 3.48 15.75 -1.83
CA CYS A 148 4.04 15.42 -0.51
C CYS A 148 4.71 14.05 -0.48
N GLY A 149 4.75 13.30 -1.58
CA GLY A 149 5.36 11.97 -1.66
C GLY A 149 4.77 10.96 -0.68
N LEU A 150 3.46 11.03 -0.38
CA LEU A 150 2.82 10.13 0.57
C LEU A 150 2.72 8.70 0.04
N ARG A 151 2.83 7.70 0.94
CA ARG A 151 2.34 6.37 0.61
C ARG A 151 0.81 6.43 0.45
N PRO A 152 0.19 5.74 -0.52
CA PRO A 152 -1.27 5.78 -0.70
C PRO A 152 -2.07 5.45 0.58
N ASN A 153 -1.54 4.55 1.41
CA ASN A 153 -2.17 4.23 2.70
C ASN A 153 -2.02 5.34 3.74
N GLU A 154 -0.94 6.09 3.72
CA GLU A 154 -0.75 7.27 4.61
C GLU A 154 -1.79 8.33 4.27
N GLY A 155 -1.89 8.72 2.99
CA GLY A 155 -2.90 9.69 2.55
C GLY A 155 -4.33 9.24 2.84
N ARG A 156 -4.64 7.95 2.57
CA ARG A 156 -5.98 7.40 2.77
C ARG A 156 -6.41 7.33 4.25
N ASN A 157 -5.46 7.10 5.15
CA ASN A 157 -5.72 7.00 6.59
C ASN A 157 -5.34 8.29 7.35
N LEU A 158 -4.97 9.37 6.65
CA LEU A 158 -4.63 10.65 7.25
C LEU A 158 -5.83 11.17 8.05
N LYS A 159 -5.58 11.53 9.30
CA LYS A 159 -6.62 12.07 10.18
C LYS A 159 -6.73 13.59 10.04
N ARG A 160 -7.91 14.13 10.34
CA ARG A 160 -8.15 15.58 10.26
C ARG A 160 -7.25 16.38 11.22
N ASN A 161 -6.98 15.86 12.40
CA ASN A 161 -6.11 16.47 13.40
C ASN A 161 -4.60 16.29 13.12
N GLU A 162 -4.24 15.54 12.08
CA GLU A 162 -2.87 15.38 11.60
C GLU A 162 -2.52 16.39 10.48
N VAL A 163 -3.48 17.23 10.09
CA VAL A 163 -3.34 18.26 9.06
C VAL A 163 -3.48 19.64 9.68
N ASP A 164 -2.37 20.33 9.81
CA ASP A 164 -2.36 21.75 10.22
C ASP A 164 -2.40 22.63 8.96
N LEU A 165 -3.57 23.19 8.69
CA LEU A 165 -3.78 24.06 7.54
C LEU A 165 -3.23 25.48 7.75
N ASN A 166 -2.87 25.88 8.98
CA ASN A 166 -2.26 27.19 9.23
C ASN A 166 -0.80 27.18 8.82
N THR A 167 -0.07 26.15 9.23
CA THR A 167 1.36 25.98 8.92
C THR A 167 1.60 25.20 7.62
N GLY A 168 0.60 24.48 7.11
CA GLY A 168 0.76 23.56 5.97
C GLY A 168 1.41 22.24 6.35
N GLU A 169 1.51 21.90 7.64
CA GLU A 169 2.15 20.67 8.10
C GLU A 169 1.20 19.47 8.09
N LEU A 170 1.76 18.33 7.69
CA LEU A 170 1.14 17.01 7.77
C LEU A 170 1.95 16.15 8.76
N ARG A 171 1.30 15.66 9.80
CA ARG A 171 1.90 14.70 10.72
C ARG A 171 1.60 13.27 10.28
N ILE A 172 2.57 12.60 9.68
CA ILE A 172 2.41 11.23 9.21
C ILE A 172 2.83 10.26 10.31
N ILE A 173 1.87 9.49 10.81
CA ILE A 173 2.10 8.51 11.88
C ILE A 173 2.23 7.11 11.27
N GLU A 174 3.40 6.48 11.42
CA GLU A 174 3.64 5.11 10.98
C GLU A 174 3.28 4.13 12.13
N THR A 175 2.06 3.58 12.08
CA THR A 175 1.52 2.70 13.14
C THR A 175 2.36 1.44 13.40
N LYS A 176 3.12 0.97 12.40
CA LYS A 176 3.92 -0.27 12.53
C LYS A 176 5.25 -0.11 13.27
N LYS A 177 5.78 1.10 13.47
CA LYS A 177 7.13 1.33 14.02
C LYS A 177 7.23 2.51 14.99
N HIS A 178 6.11 3.11 15.37
CA HIS A 178 6.07 4.33 16.20
C HIS A 178 6.97 5.46 15.66
N LYS A 179 7.25 5.48 14.37
CA LYS A 179 7.97 6.56 13.71
C LYS A 179 6.98 7.51 13.09
N SER A 180 6.97 8.73 13.53
CA SER A 180 6.25 9.83 12.90
C SER A 180 7.23 10.71 12.13
N ARG A 181 6.74 11.35 11.06
CA ARG A 181 7.47 12.39 10.36
C ARG A 181 6.53 13.52 10.01
N ASN A 182 7.04 14.74 10.03
CA ASN A 182 6.33 15.91 9.55
C ASN A 182 6.72 16.18 8.10
N ILE A 183 5.72 16.52 7.31
CA ILE A 183 5.83 16.91 5.91
C ILE A 183 5.19 18.27 5.78
N VAL A 184 5.80 19.18 5.01
CA VAL A 184 5.24 20.51 4.75
C VAL A 184 4.70 20.54 3.33
N MET A 185 3.44 20.94 3.17
CA MET A 185 2.81 21.18 1.88
C MET A 185 3.38 22.45 1.23
N SER A 186 3.40 22.51 -0.10
CA SER A 186 3.56 23.82 -0.78
C SER A 186 2.34 24.72 -0.53
N ASP A 187 2.51 26.01 -0.75
CA ASP A 187 1.42 26.98 -0.58
C ASP A 187 0.20 26.63 -1.44
N GLU A 188 0.42 26.20 -2.68
CA GLU A 188 -0.65 25.78 -3.60
C GLU A 188 -1.36 24.51 -3.09
N MET A 189 -0.61 23.54 -2.57
CA MET A 189 -1.21 22.33 -2.01
C MET A 189 -1.98 22.63 -0.72
N ASN A 190 -1.45 23.50 0.12
CA ASN A 190 -2.12 23.95 1.34
C ASN A 190 -3.40 24.75 1.02
N PHE A 191 -3.39 25.59 -0.02
CA PHE A 191 -4.58 26.28 -0.49
C PHE A 191 -5.67 25.30 -0.97
N LEU A 192 -5.30 24.29 -1.75
CA LEU A 192 -6.23 23.24 -2.19
C LEU A 192 -6.74 22.43 -0.98
N ALA A 193 -5.88 22.11 -0.02
CA ALA A 193 -6.26 21.40 1.20
C ALA A 193 -7.23 22.20 2.06
N LYS A 194 -7.06 23.53 2.17
CA LYS A 194 -8.01 24.44 2.85
C LYS A 194 -9.37 24.44 2.16
N SER A 195 -9.37 24.57 0.83
CA SER A 195 -10.60 24.56 0.03
C SER A 195 -11.36 23.25 0.19
N TYR A 196 -10.64 22.13 0.18
CA TYR A 196 -11.21 20.81 0.41
C TYR A 196 -11.72 20.66 1.86
N ALA A 197 -10.93 21.07 2.86
CA ALA A 197 -11.28 20.94 4.27
C ALA A 197 -12.56 21.71 4.62
N ALA A 198 -12.78 22.87 4.06
CA ALA A 198 -14.01 23.66 4.28
C ALA A 198 -15.27 22.87 3.88
N VAL A 199 -15.24 22.21 2.72
CA VAL A 199 -16.36 21.35 2.25
C VAL A 199 -16.45 20.05 3.07
N ARG A 200 -15.30 19.44 3.36
CA ARG A 200 -15.20 18.20 4.13
C ARG A 200 -15.75 18.37 5.56
N ASP A 201 -15.34 19.44 6.25
CA ASP A 201 -15.71 19.66 7.66
C ASP A 201 -17.21 19.93 7.79
N ALA A 202 -17.84 20.54 6.77
CA ALA A 202 -19.30 20.71 6.70
C ALA A 202 -20.03 19.39 6.39
N ALA A 203 -19.48 18.54 5.49
CA ALA A 203 -20.15 17.31 5.05
C ALA A 203 -19.92 16.12 6.01
N PHE A 204 -18.83 16.08 6.74
CA PHE A 204 -18.42 14.97 7.60
C PHE A 204 -17.82 15.47 8.93
N PRO A 205 -18.58 16.23 9.74
CA PRO A 205 -18.06 16.84 10.98
C PRO A 205 -17.53 15.79 11.97
N GLU A 206 -18.19 14.62 12.05
CA GLU A 206 -17.85 13.56 13.00
C GLU A 206 -16.75 12.60 12.51
N SER A 207 -16.32 12.70 11.26
CA SER A 207 -15.28 11.81 10.78
C SER A 207 -13.90 12.22 11.25
N GLU A 208 -13.13 11.29 11.77
CA GLU A 208 -11.73 11.53 12.13
C GLU A 208 -10.78 11.60 10.92
N PHE A 209 -11.21 11.08 9.74
CA PHE A 209 -10.35 11.01 8.56
C PHE A 209 -10.36 12.31 7.76
N PHE A 210 -9.21 12.72 7.24
CA PHE A 210 -9.12 13.88 6.35
C PHE A 210 -9.81 13.61 5.01
N PHE A 211 -9.74 12.37 4.49
CA PHE A 211 -10.42 11.94 3.28
C PHE A 211 -11.48 10.86 3.57
N PRO A 212 -12.64 11.24 4.15
CA PRO A 212 -13.66 10.28 4.55
C PRO A 212 -14.41 9.71 3.34
N SER A 213 -14.74 8.43 3.42
CA SER A 213 -15.74 7.80 2.55
C SER A 213 -17.15 8.19 2.97
N PRO A 214 -18.20 7.90 2.18
CA PRO A 214 -19.58 8.17 2.58
C PRO A 214 -20.01 7.55 3.91
N SER A 215 -19.33 6.49 4.37
CA SER A 215 -19.57 5.88 5.69
C SER A 215 -18.79 6.54 6.83
N GLY A 216 -18.03 7.61 6.57
CA GLY A 216 -17.21 8.31 7.56
C GLY A 216 -15.83 7.68 7.79
N GLY A 217 -15.59 6.44 7.36
CA GLY A 217 -14.30 5.76 7.45
C GLY A 217 -13.39 6.08 6.26
N PRO A 218 -12.18 5.50 6.20
CA PRO A 218 -11.28 5.71 5.07
C PRO A 218 -11.79 4.96 3.84
N TYR A 219 -11.52 5.49 2.65
CA TYR A 219 -11.76 4.73 1.41
C TYR A 219 -10.90 3.46 1.36
N SER A 220 -11.38 2.40 0.69
CA SER A 220 -10.56 1.22 0.46
C SER A 220 -9.44 1.52 -0.55
N ALA A 221 -8.31 0.80 -0.40
CA ALA A 221 -7.18 0.92 -1.33
C ALA A 221 -7.60 0.57 -2.78
N GLY A 222 -8.44 -0.45 -2.94
CA GLY A 222 -8.96 -0.87 -4.25
C GLY A 222 -9.84 0.21 -4.90
N TRP A 223 -10.65 0.91 -4.12
CA TRP A 223 -11.48 2.00 -4.64
C TRP A 223 -10.63 3.17 -5.16
N MET A 224 -9.65 3.64 -4.37
CA MET A 224 -8.75 4.72 -4.79
C MET A 224 -7.94 4.31 -6.04
N GLN A 225 -7.42 3.09 -6.04
CA GLN A 225 -6.70 2.54 -7.20
C GLN A 225 -7.58 2.47 -8.45
N GLY A 226 -8.84 2.04 -8.30
CA GLY A 226 -9.80 1.97 -9.41
C GLY A 226 -10.12 3.36 -9.98
N LYS A 227 -10.30 4.37 -9.11
CA LYS A 227 -10.50 5.76 -9.56
C LYS A 227 -9.28 6.30 -10.29
N PHE A 228 -8.09 6.07 -9.76
CA PHE A 228 -6.84 6.49 -10.39
C PHE A 228 -6.69 5.92 -11.80
N LYS A 229 -6.84 4.60 -11.96
CA LYS A 229 -6.80 3.94 -13.27
C LYS A 229 -7.84 4.47 -14.25
N ARG A 230 -9.06 4.76 -13.74
CA ARG A 230 -10.12 5.33 -14.57
C ARG A 230 -9.73 6.70 -15.13
N PHE A 231 -9.22 7.60 -14.28
CA PHE A 231 -8.83 8.95 -14.73
C PHE A 231 -7.61 8.93 -15.64
N PHE A 232 -6.68 8.02 -15.36
CA PHE A 232 -5.56 7.81 -16.28
C PHE A 232 -6.03 7.35 -17.67
N ALA A 233 -6.99 6.44 -17.73
CA ALA A 233 -7.57 6.02 -19.01
C ALA A 233 -8.32 7.16 -19.71
N LEU A 234 -9.05 7.99 -18.98
CA LEU A 234 -9.74 9.18 -19.55
C LEU A 234 -8.75 10.23 -20.07
N SER A 235 -7.60 10.39 -19.43
CA SER A 235 -6.55 11.33 -19.88
C SER A 235 -5.82 10.88 -21.15
N LYS A 236 -6.11 9.66 -21.65
CA LYS A 236 -5.51 9.07 -22.86
C LYS A 236 -6.60 8.48 -23.76
N PRO A 237 -7.52 9.33 -24.29
CA PRO A 237 -8.70 8.86 -25.03
C PRO A 237 -8.35 8.11 -26.32
N ASP A 238 -7.20 8.43 -26.92
CA ASP A 238 -6.76 7.87 -28.19
C ASP A 238 -6.00 6.53 -28.04
N VAL A 239 -5.76 6.08 -26.80
CA VAL A 239 -5.04 4.83 -26.52
C VAL A 239 -6.04 3.73 -26.15
N PRO A 240 -6.07 2.60 -26.89
CA PRO A 240 -6.89 1.44 -26.53
C PRO A 240 -6.63 0.97 -25.11
N LYS A 241 -7.68 0.55 -24.40
CA LYS A 241 -7.59 0.21 -22.96
C LYS A 241 -6.62 -0.94 -22.65
N ASP A 242 -6.50 -1.88 -23.55
CA ASP A 242 -5.59 -3.02 -23.48
C ASP A 242 -4.11 -2.66 -23.72
N LEU A 243 -3.87 -1.50 -24.34
CA LEU A 243 -2.52 -0.96 -24.55
C LEU A 243 -2.10 0.05 -23.49
N LEU A 244 -3.00 0.43 -22.56
CA LEU A 244 -2.65 1.34 -21.49
C LEU A 244 -1.65 0.68 -20.52
N PRO A 245 -0.59 1.40 -20.12
CA PRO A 245 0.35 0.90 -19.12
C PRO A 245 -0.35 0.68 -17.77
N SER A 246 0.14 -0.31 -17.02
CA SER A 246 -0.37 -0.57 -15.68
C SER A 246 0.14 0.49 -14.71
N VAL A 247 -0.74 1.38 -14.25
CA VAL A 247 -0.42 2.46 -13.31
C VAL A 247 -0.98 2.21 -11.93
N ARG A 248 -0.29 2.70 -10.91
CA ARG A 248 -0.71 2.63 -9.50
C ARG A 248 -0.68 4.03 -8.87
N VAL A 249 -1.53 4.24 -7.88
CA VAL A 249 -1.44 5.46 -7.04
C VAL A 249 -0.05 5.62 -6.43
N TYR A 250 0.62 4.51 -6.12
CA TYR A 250 1.98 4.52 -5.59
C TYR A 250 3.01 5.14 -6.55
N ASP A 251 2.76 5.08 -7.86
CA ASP A 251 3.66 5.64 -8.87
C ASP A 251 3.73 7.17 -8.82
N LEU A 252 2.71 7.84 -8.26
CA LEU A 252 2.77 9.27 -7.94
C LEU A 252 3.89 9.60 -6.95
N ARG A 253 4.11 8.72 -5.97
CA ARG A 253 5.19 8.89 -5.00
C ARG A 253 6.56 8.63 -5.63
N HIS A 254 6.67 7.66 -6.57
CA HIS A 254 7.89 7.48 -7.36
C HIS A 254 8.19 8.71 -8.20
N ARG A 255 7.15 9.29 -8.85
CA ARG A 255 7.31 10.53 -9.62
C ARG A 255 7.76 11.71 -8.75
N PHE A 256 7.26 11.83 -7.50
CA PHE A 256 7.74 12.83 -6.55
C PHE A 256 9.25 12.66 -6.29
N ALA A 257 9.70 11.46 -5.93
CA ALA A 257 11.10 11.22 -5.67
C ALA A 257 11.99 11.54 -6.86
N THR A 258 11.60 11.07 -8.06
CA THR A 258 12.30 11.35 -9.32
C THR A 258 12.34 12.86 -9.62
N ALA A 259 11.24 13.60 -9.38
CA ALA A 259 11.22 15.04 -9.60
C ALA A 259 12.18 15.79 -8.66
N VAL A 260 12.27 15.37 -7.39
CA VAL A 260 13.22 15.95 -6.43
C VAL A 260 14.66 15.66 -6.85
N LEU A 261 14.96 14.41 -7.24
CA LEU A 261 16.31 14.02 -7.67
C LEU A 261 16.72 14.77 -8.95
N ASN A 262 15.85 14.84 -9.95
CA ASN A 262 16.14 15.58 -11.18
C ASN A 262 16.38 17.06 -10.92
N ARG A 263 15.56 17.71 -10.06
CA ARG A 263 15.80 19.11 -9.67
C ARG A 263 17.17 19.29 -9.03
N TRP A 264 17.59 18.39 -8.15
CA TRP A 264 18.91 18.48 -7.53
C TRP A 264 20.05 18.28 -8.53
N LEU A 265 19.86 17.41 -9.53
CA LEU A 265 20.81 17.24 -10.64
C LEU A 265 20.91 18.52 -11.50
N ASP A 266 19.77 19.09 -11.87
CA ASP A 266 19.72 20.34 -12.67
C ASP A 266 20.37 21.51 -11.92
N GLU A 267 20.17 21.57 -10.61
CA GLU A 267 20.81 22.55 -9.71
C GLU A 267 22.26 22.21 -9.37
N LYS A 268 22.82 21.14 -9.94
CA LYS A 268 24.18 20.65 -9.68
C LYS A 268 24.47 20.41 -8.17
N LYS A 269 23.46 19.97 -7.42
CA LYS A 269 23.61 19.63 -6.01
C LYS A 269 24.26 18.24 -5.86
N ASP A 270 25.04 18.08 -4.79
CA ASP A 270 25.60 16.77 -4.45
C ASP A 270 24.48 15.84 -3.95
N LEU A 271 24.16 14.79 -4.74
CA LEU A 271 23.14 13.81 -4.42
C LEU A 271 23.54 12.99 -3.18
N GLY A 272 24.83 12.67 -3.00
CA GLY A 272 25.30 11.86 -1.88
C GLY A 272 24.93 12.47 -0.53
N SER A 273 25.12 13.77 -0.39
CA SER A 273 24.78 14.51 0.83
C SER A 273 23.25 14.72 1.02
N ARG A 274 22.46 14.68 -0.06
CA ARG A 274 21.02 15.00 -0.03
C ARG A 274 20.11 13.79 0.03
N LEU A 275 20.53 12.64 -0.46
CA LEU A 275 19.75 11.40 -0.42
C LEU A 275 19.25 11.02 1.00
N PRO A 276 20.02 11.18 2.10
CA PRO A 276 19.54 10.90 3.44
C PRO A 276 18.34 11.79 3.86
N TYR A 277 18.30 13.05 3.37
CA TYR A 277 17.14 13.92 3.64
C TYR A 277 15.89 13.43 2.91
N LEU A 278 16.02 13.06 1.63
CA LEU A 278 14.91 12.50 0.87
C LEU A 278 14.45 11.17 1.47
N GLN A 279 15.37 10.31 1.88
CA GLN A 279 15.09 9.07 2.59
C GLN A 279 14.23 9.32 3.84
N THR A 280 14.66 10.26 4.68
CA THR A 280 13.96 10.64 5.92
C THR A 280 12.58 11.22 5.62
N TYR A 281 12.50 12.16 4.68
CA TYR A 281 11.26 12.79 4.24
C TYR A 281 10.24 11.76 3.74
N MET A 282 10.70 10.83 2.90
CA MET A 282 9.85 9.76 2.40
C MET A 282 9.58 8.65 3.43
N GLY A 283 10.32 8.59 4.54
CA GLY A 283 10.23 7.52 5.52
C GLY A 283 10.65 6.16 4.94
N HIS A 284 11.70 6.14 4.13
CA HIS A 284 12.30 4.90 3.64
C HIS A 284 13.23 4.30 4.72
N ARG A 285 13.27 2.96 4.77
CA ARG A 285 14.08 2.25 5.75
C ARG A 285 15.58 2.40 5.48
N ASP A 286 15.94 2.40 4.22
CA ASP A 286 17.31 2.42 3.72
C ASP A 286 17.43 3.30 2.46
N LEU A 287 18.67 3.61 2.08
CA LEU A 287 18.97 4.43 0.90
C LEU A 287 18.63 3.70 -0.41
N GLU A 288 18.76 2.38 -0.43
CA GLU A 288 18.47 1.57 -1.61
C GLU A 288 17.00 1.73 -2.04
N ALA A 289 16.07 1.76 -1.07
CA ALA A 289 14.66 2.03 -1.34
C ALA A 289 14.39 3.46 -1.86
N THR A 290 15.34 4.38 -1.73
CA THR A 290 15.24 5.76 -2.22
C THR A 290 15.87 5.92 -3.61
N ALA A 291 16.93 5.16 -3.88
CA ALA A 291 17.68 5.19 -5.12
C ALA A 291 17.08 4.30 -6.23
N TYR A 292 16.07 3.50 -5.91
CA TYR A 292 15.39 2.57 -6.83
C TYR A 292 14.57 3.27 -7.92
#